data_474f7e493b97fbbb186adb7a979b3202
#
_entry.id   474f7e493b97fbbb186adb7a979b3202
#
_cell.length_a   1.000
_cell.length_b   1.000
_cell.length_c   1.000
_cell.angle_alpha   90.00
_cell.angle_beta   90.00
_cell.angle_gamma   90.00
#
_symmetry.space_group_name_H-M   'P 1'
#
loop_
_entity.id
_entity.type
_entity.pdbx_description
1 polymer ?
#
loop_
_entity_poly.entity_id
_entity_poly.type
_entity_poly.pdbx_seq_one_letter_code
_entity_poly.pdbx_strand_id
1 'polypeptide(L)'
;MAEWKTTGSYNQYHNYYVWLKYTTSYNEATNQTTVSISGWDMAWDYMVNQYYLTDGTFTISATDNPTSSDTYGVWYGQTRNPGQSATSGGEPKTIVVQHGRGIDKKITISWSGYGQVGGKYKATWTDSTTVQTGTASTPSEVNCAAAYIGGNTTITINRLSPLFTHTLTYTFGALSGTIATKTSETSLTWAIPTTFYAQIPNAKSGQGVITCTTYNDTLTIGTTTCNFTVNCDEAQCKPTLNGSAKDTNATTVALTGSNQKFVKYFSRNTVH
;
A
#
# COMPACT_ATOMS: atom_id res chain seq x y z
N MET A 1 -25.01 -2.14 6.07
CA MET A 1 -25.30 -3.07 4.98
C MET A 1 -25.64 -2.23 3.77
N ALA A 2 -25.01 -2.47 2.64
CA ALA A 2 -25.33 -1.81 1.39
C ALA A 2 -26.27 -2.71 0.57
N GLU A 3 -27.05 -2.08 -0.30
CA GLU A 3 -27.92 -2.78 -1.24
C GLU A 3 -27.72 -2.21 -2.64
N TRP A 4 -27.66 -3.09 -3.63
CA TRP A 4 -27.73 -2.69 -5.03
C TRP A 4 -28.95 -3.32 -5.69
N LYS A 5 -29.79 -2.47 -6.27
CA LYS A 5 -31.03 -2.83 -6.97
C LYS A 5 -30.80 -2.85 -8.48
N THR A 6 -31.20 -3.91 -9.13
CA THR A 6 -31.31 -4.00 -10.58
C THR A 6 -32.77 -4.22 -10.98
N THR A 7 -33.15 -3.73 -12.17
CA THR A 7 -34.53 -3.76 -12.63
C THR A 7 -34.62 -4.29 -14.04
N GLY A 8 -35.44 -5.32 -14.23
CA GLY A 8 -35.85 -5.84 -15.54
C GLY A 8 -37.30 -5.51 -15.81
N SER A 9 -37.63 -5.11 -17.02
CA SER A 9 -39.00 -4.77 -17.42
C SER A 9 -39.43 -5.61 -18.60
N TYR A 10 -40.55 -6.30 -18.48
CA TYR A 10 -41.24 -6.93 -19.62
C TYR A 10 -42.03 -5.92 -20.41
N ASN A 11 -42.77 -5.02 -19.71
CA ASN A 11 -43.47 -3.87 -20.23
C ASN A 11 -43.71 -2.84 -19.12
N GLN A 12 -44.44 -1.77 -19.40
CA GLN A 12 -44.71 -0.70 -18.41
C GLN A 12 -45.46 -1.14 -17.13
N TYR A 13 -45.99 -2.38 -17.11
CA TYR A 13 -46.79 -2.92 -15.98
C TYR A 13 -46.11 -4.08 -15.28
N HIS A 14 -45.05 -4.66 -15.85
CA HIS A 14 -44.41 -5.87 -15.35
C HIS A 14 -42.93 -5.65 -15.17
N ASN A 15 -42.55 -5.16 -13.99
CA ASN A 15 -41.15 -4.98 -13.59
C ASN A 15 -40.76 -6.03 -12.59
N TYR A 16 -39.50 -6.45 -12.68
CA TYR A 16 -38.83 -7.37 -11.80
C TYR A 16 -37.67 -6.64 -11.15
N TYR A 17 -37.54 -6.78 -9.85
CA TYR A 17 -36.52 -6.14 -9.06
C TYR A 17 -35.72 -7.19 -8.33
N VAL A 18 -34.40 -7.12 -8.37
CA VAL A 18 -33.49 -7.96 -7.59
C VAL A 18 -32.53 -7.05 -6.85
N TRP A 19 -32.38 -7.25 -5.56
CA TRP A 19 -31.41 -6.55 -4.71
C TRP A 19 -30.37 -7.53 -4.24
N LEU A 20 -29.09 -7.16 -4.35
CA LEU A 20 -27.98 -7.82 -3.67
C LEU A 20 -27.72 -7.09 -2.35
N LYS A 21 -27.69 -7.84 -1.24
CA LYS A 21 -27.35 -7.34 0.10
C LYS A 21 -25.91 -7.68 0.43
N TYR A 22 -25.09 -6.68 0.68
CA TYR A 22 -23.65 -6.89 0.88
C TYR A 22 -23.01 -5.86 1.80
N THR A 23 -21.80 -6.16 2.26
CA THR A 23 -20.84 -5.21 2.84
C THR A 23 -19.50 -5.37 2.15
N THR A 24 -18.68 -4.32 2.17
CA THR A 24 -17.33 -4.36 1.59
C THR A 24 -16.29 -3.94 2.61
N SER A 25 -15.10 -4.53 2.53
CA SER A 25 -13.93 -4.15 3.30
C SER A 25 -12.68 -4.26 2.44
N TYR A 26 -11.97 -3.15 2.25
CA TYR A 26 -10.70 -3.11 1.56
C TYR A 26 -9.54 -3.29 2.54
N ASN A 27 -8.59 -4.16 2.19
CA ASN A 27 -7.34 -4.36 2.91
C ASN A 27 -6.17 -3.90 2.04
N GLU A 28 -5.51 -2.81 2.44
CA GLU A 28 -4.40 -2.23 1.70
C GLU A 28 -3.16 -3.16 1.68
N ALA A 29 -2.89 -3.87 2.79
CA ALA A 29 -1.74 -4.76 2.91
C ALA A 29 -1.77 -5.94 1.91
N THR A 30 -2.97 -6.43 1.58
CA THR A 30 -3.16 -7.50 0.58
C THR A 30 -3.62 -6.96 -0.77
N ASN A 31 -3.98 -5.67 -0.85
CA ASN A 31 -4.59 -5.02 -2.01
C ASN A 31 -5.86 -5.75 -2.50
N GLN A 32 -6.71 -6.16 -1.56
CA GLN A 32 -7.91 -6.95 -1.81
C GLN A 32 -9.14 -6.28 -1.21
N THR A 33 -10.29 -6.46 -1.90
CA THR A 33 -11.60 -6.18 -1.32
C THR A 33 -12.31 -7.49 -1.00
N THR A 34 -12.77 -7.61 0.23
CA THR A 34 -13.70 -8.64 0.67
C THR A 34 -15.13 -8.12 0.54
N VAL A 35 -15.98 -8.85 -0.17
CA VAL A 35 -17.42 -8.58 -0.30
C VAL A 35 -18.16 -9.68 0.44
N SER A 36 -18.82 -9.32 1.54
CA SER A 36 -19.65 -10.26 2.32
C SER A 36 -21.11 -10.08 1.92
N ILE A 37 -21.63 -11.07 1.20
CA ILE A 37 -23.01 -11.11 0.74
C ILE A 37 -23.84 -11.81 1.81
N SER A 38 -24.93 -11.19 2.23
CA SER A 38 -25.86 -11.77 3.21
C SER A 38 -27.09 -12.41 2.58
N GLY A 39 -27.31 -12.19 1.28
CA GLY A 39 -28.44 -12.73 0.53
C GLY A 39 -28.92 -11.75 -0.53
N TRP A 40 -30.12 -12.02 -1.00
CA TRP A 40 -30.81 -11.21 -2.00
C TRP A 40 -32.27 -10.96 -1.59
N ASP A 41 -32.84 -9.85 -2.07
CA ASP A 41 -34.28 -9.62 -2.11
C ASP A 41 -34.74 -9.55 -3.55
N MET A 42 -36.03 -9.85 -3.79
CA MET A 42 -36.69 -9.62 -5.07
C MET A 42 -38.12 -9.17 -4.88
N ALA A 43 -38.61 -8.44 -5.85
CA ALA A 43 -40.01 -7.97 -5.91
C ALA A 43 -40.51 -7.93 -7.35
N TRP A 44 -41.84 -7.86 -7.47
CA TRP A 44 -42.55 -7.78 -8.74
C TRP A 44 -43.70 -6.76 -8.62
N ASP A 45 -43.94 -6.02 -9.67
CA ASP A 45 -45.08 -5.09 -9.74
C ASP A 45 -46.43 -5.79 -10.00
N TYR A 46 -46.38 -7.03 -10.49
CA TYR A 46 -47.57 -7.79 -10.87
C TYR A 46 -47.95 -8.81 -9.76
N MET A 47 -49.11 -8.62 -9.16
CA MET A 47 -49.59 -9.38 -8.00
C MET A 47 -50.80 -10.25 -8.34
N VAL A 48 -50.56 -11.45 -8.87
CA VAL A 48 -51.59 -12.47 -9.09
C VAL A 48 -51.13 -13.81 -8.53
N ASN A 49 -52.07 -14.71 -8.31
CA ASN A 49 -51.76 -16.09 -7.94
C ASN A 49 -51.18 -16.85 -9.12
N GLN A 50 -49.87 -16.76 -9.31
CA GLN A 50 -49.15 -17.41 -10.42
C GLN A 50 -47.79 -17.89 -9.96
N TYR A 51 -47.13 -18.71 -10.80
CA TYR A 51 -45.78 -19.14 -10.62
C TYR A 51 -44.79 -18.01 -11.00
N TYR A 52 -43.92 -17.66 -10.08
CA TYR A 52 -42.86 -16.67 -10.26
C TYR A 52 -41.54 -17.40 -10.31
N LEU A 53 -40.74 -17.05 -11.28
CA LEU A 53 -39.39 -17.59 -11.47
C LEU A 53 -38.42 -16.44 -11.71
N THR A 54 -37.35 -16.43 -10.96
CA THR A 54 -36.17 -15.58 -11.22
C THR A 54 -34.93 -16.45 -11.15
N ASP A 55 -34.08 -16.31 -12.18
CA ASP A 55 -32.81 -17.03 -12.25
C ASP A 55 -31.74 -16.11 -12.84
N GLY A 56 -30.61 -16.01 -12.21
CA GLY A 56 -29.54 -15.15 -12.67
C GLY A 56 -28.34 -15.15 -11.73
N THR A 57 -27.37 -14.33 -12.09
CA THR A 57 -26.08 -14.29 -11.41
C THR A 57 -25.62 -12.86 -11.23
N PHE A 58 -25.18 -12.53 -10.03
CA PHE A 58 -24.32 -11.40 -9.77
C PHE A 58 -22.86 -11.81 -9.96
N THR A 59 -22.12 -11.05 -10.76
CA THR A 59 -20.67 -11.17 -10.87
C THR A 59 -20.04 -9.98 -10.19
N ILE A 60 -19.11 -10.24 -9.27
CA ILE A 60 -18.34 -9.23 -8.55
C ILE A 60 -16.89 -9.30 -9.01
N SER A 61 -16.35 -8.19 -9.49
CA SER A 61 -14.96 -8.10 -9.96
C SER A 61 -14.29 -6.82 -9.49
N ALA A 62 -12.96 -6.82 -9.40
CA ALA A 62 -12.22 -5.57 -9.23
C ALA A 62 -12.24 -4.78 -10.54
N THR A 63 -12.59 -3.50 -10.49
CA THR A 63 -12.72 -2.65 -11.71
C THR A 63 -11.38 -2.48 -12.43
N ASP A 64 -10.27 -2.41 -11.68
CA ASP A 64 -8.90 -2.28 -12.19
C ASP A 64 -8.20 -3.63 -12.45
N ASN A 65 -8.89 -4.76 -12.18
CA ASN A 65 -8.45 -6.12 -12.47
C ASN A 65 -9.65 -7.04 -12.72
N PRO A 66 -10.34 -6.93 -13.88
CA PRO A 66 -11.59 -7.66 -14.15
C PRO A 66 -11.46 -9.19 -14.17
N THR A 67 -10.25 -9.72 -14.32
CA THR A 67 -9.99 -11.17 -14.24
C THR A 67 -10.10 -11.71 -12.80
N SER A 68 -9.95 -10.84 -11.80
CA SER A 68 -10.22 -11.18 -10.40
C SER A 68 -11.71 -11.00 -10.12
N SER A 69 -12.47 -12.06 -10.30
CA SER A 69 -13.92 -12.06 -10.14
C SER A 69 -14.44 -13.38 -9.57
N ASP A 70 -15.62 -13.31 -8.96
CA ASP A 70 -16.42 -14.48 -8.55
C ASP A 70 -17.91 -14.14 -8.66
N THR A 71 -18.76 -15.15 -8.56
CA THR A 71 -20.18 -15.05 -8.82
C THR A 71 -21.03 -15.41 -7.62
N TYR A 72 -22.25 -14.84 -7.59
CA TYR A 72 -23.29 -15.18 -6.63
C TYR A 72 -24.60 -15.45 -7.36
N GLY A 73 -25.07 -16.69 -7.29
CA GLY A 73 -26.28 -17.14 -7.97
C GLY A 73 -27.55 -16.69 -7.22
N VAL A 74 -28.56 -16.33 -7.97
CA VAL A 74 -29.91 -16.05 -7.49
C VAL A 74 -30.87 -17.00 -8.18
N TRP A 75 -31.60 -17.76 -7.38
CA TRP A 75 -32.65 -18.62 -7.90
C TRP A 75 -33.89 -18.53 -6.99
N TYR A 76 -35.03 -18.35 -7.62
CA TYR A 76 -36.32 -18.39 -6.95
C TYR A 76 -37.38 -18.92 -7.90
N GLY A 77 -38.16 -19.94 -7.46
CA GLY A 77 -39.25 -20.49 -8.26
C GLY A 77 -40.33 -21.03 -7.34
N GLN A 78 -41.45 -20.29 -7.20
CA GLN A 78 -42.58 -20.69 -6.38
C GLN A 78 -43.90 -20.06 -6.86
N THR A 79 -45.02 -20.71 -6.55
CA THR A 79 -46.35 -20.10 -6.69
C THR A 79 -46.56 -19.14 -5.54
N ARG A 80 -47.01 -17.94 -5.84
CA ARG A 80 -47.39 -16.90 -4.87
C ARG A 80 -48.87 -16.60 -4.85
N ASN A 81 -49.39 -16.30 -3.65
CA ASN A 81 -50.76 -15.84 -3.49
C ASN A 81 -50.90 -14.37 -3.89
N PRO A 82 -52.12 -13.92 -4.22
CA PRO A 82 -52.39 -12.51 -4.44
C PRO A 82 -51.90 -11.64 -3.27
N GLY A 83 -51.27 -10.51 -3.57
CA GLY A 83 -50.72 -9.59 -2.57
C GLY A 83 -49.26 -9.87 -2.12
N GLN A 84 -48.65 -10.99 -2.50
CA GLN A 84 -47.25 -11.26 -2.23
C GLN A 84 -46.38 -10.78 -3.38
N SER A 85 -45.80 -9.59 -3.25
CA SER A 85 -45.01 -8.93 -4.28
C SER A 85 -43.52 -8.99 -4.06
N ALA A 86 -43.06 -9.50 -2.91
CA ALA A 86 -41.62 -9.55 -2.58
C ALA A 86 -41.24 -10.83 -1.81
N THR A 87 -39.99 -11.18 -1.89
CA THR A 87 -39.37 -12.27 -1.10
C THR A 87 -37.87 -12.02 -0.93
N SER A 88 -37.27 -12.71 0.02
CA SER A 88 -35.83 -12.69 0.28
C SER A 88 -35.28 -14.12 0.31
N GLY A 89 -33.99 -14.27 0.08
CA GLY A 89 -33.34 -15.59 0.13
C GLY A 89 -31.82 -15.49 -0.11
N GLY A 90 -31.25 -16.66 -0.40
CA GLY A 90 -29.83 -16.83 -0.68
C GLY A 90 -29.00 -17.14 0.56
N GLU A 91 -28.02 -18.00 0.40
CA GLU A 91 -27.05 -18.31 1.43
C GLU A 91 -25.96 -17.25 1.49
N PRO A 92 -25.44 -16.91 2.68
CA PRO A 92 -24.32 -16.00 2.79
C PRO A 92 -23.10 -16.49 2.03
N LYS A 93 -22.40 -15.59 1.32
CA LYS A 93 -21.16 -15.89 0.60
C LYS A 93 -20.16 -14.77 0.81
N THR A 94 -18.90 -15.14 0.96
CA THR A 94 -17.77 -14.19 0.95
C THR A 94 -17.04 -14.32 -0.37
N ILE A 95 -16.85 -13.19 -1.06
CA ILE A 95 -16.07 -13.07 -2.29
C ILE A 95 -14.89 -12.16 -2.02
N VAL A 96 -13.69 -12.58 -2.45
CA VAL A 96 -12.46 -11.76 -2.35
C VAL A 96 -11.97 -11.47 -3.76
N VAL A 97 -11.78 -10.19 -4.06
CA VAL A 97 -11.25 -9.75 -5.35
C VAL A 97 -9.92 -9.03 -5.16
N GLN A 98 -8.94 -9.38 -6.00
CA GLN A 98 -7.62 -8.76 -6.05
C GLN A 98 -7.67 -7.53 -6.94
N HIS A 99 -7.22 -6.38 -6.42
CA HIS A 99 -7.11 -5.15 -7.20
C HIS A 99 -5.82 -5.07 -8.01
N GLY A 100 -5.86 -4.27 -9.07
CA GLY A 100 -4.70 -3.81 -9.82
C GLY A 100 -3.98 -2.66 -9.12
N ARG A 101 -3.20 -1.88 -9.91
CA ARG A 101 -2.30 -0.84 -9.39
C ARG A 101 -2.96 0.53 -9.14
N GLY A 102 -4.22 0.74 -9.54
CA GLY A 102 -4.91 2.01 -9.31
C GLY A 102 -4.95 2.43 -7.84
N ILE A 103 -5.01 3.74 -7.55
CA ILE A 103 -5.17 4.25 -6.18
C ILE A 103 -6.58 3.99 -5.69
N ASP A 104 -7.57 4.38 -6.47
CA ASP A 104 -8.97 4.16 -6.14
C ASP A 104 -9.33 2.68 -6.30
N LYS A 105 -9.75 2.06 -5.21
CA LYS A 105 -10.16 0.66 -5.19
C LYS A 105 -11.66 0.58 -5.34
N LYS A 106 -12.08 0.07 -6.50
CA LYS A 106 -13.49 -0.06 -6.87
C LYS A 106 -13.79 -1.49 -7.27
N ILE A 107 -14.97 -1.95 -6.96
CA ILE A 107 -15.54 -3.19 -7.48
C ILE A 107 -16.65 -2.87 -8.47
N THR A 108 -16.79 -3.71 -9.46
CA THR A 108 -17.95 -3.75 -10.35
C THR A 108 -18.85 -4.90 -9.91
N ILE A 109 -20.12 -4.62 -9.68
CA ILE A 109 -21.16 -5.60 -9.46
C ILE A 109 -22.02 -5.60 -10.70
N SER A 110 -22.14 -6.72 -11.39
CA SER A 110 -22.98 -6.86 -12.59
C SER A 110 -23.98 -7.97 -12.41
N TRP A 111 -25.16 -7.79 -12.98
CA TRP A 111 -26.25 -8.74 -13.02
C TRP A 111 -26.48 -9.27 -14.45
N SER A 112 -26.72 -10.56 -14.57
CA SER A 112 -27.23 -11.18 -15.79
C SER A 112 -28.27 -12.25 -15.40
N GLY A 113 -29.47 -12.10 -15.88
CA GLY A 113 -30.54 -13.06 -15.54
C GLY A 113 -31.89 -12.68 -16.09
N TYR A 114 -32.93 -13.35 -15.60
CA TYR A 114 -34.31 -13.09 -15.99
C TYR A 114 -35.29 -13.24 -14.83
N GLY A 115 -36.45 -12.59 -15.00
CA GLY A 115 -37.67 -12.81 -14.21
C GLY A 115 -38.83 -13.23 -15.10
N GLN A 116 -39.72 -14.08 -14.59
CA GLN A 116 -40.87 -14.60 -15.31
C GLN A 116 -42.08 -14.79 -14.39
N VAL A 117 -43.26 -14.51 -14.90
CA VAL A 117 -44.54 -14.75 -14.21
C VAL A 117 -45.44 -15.58 -15.10
N GLY A 118 -45.98 -16.69 -14.57
CA GLY A 118 -46.97 -17.55 -15.22
C GLY A 118 -46.54 -18.11 -16.56
N GLY A 119 -45.26 -18.21 -16.83
CA GLY A 119 -44.69 -18.72 -18.07
C GLY A 119 -44.82 -17.79 -19.29
N LYS A 120 -45.48 -16.61 -19.12
CA LYS A 120 -45.76 -15.68 -20.24
C LYS A 120 -44.93 -14.40 -20.19
N TYR A 121 -44.78 -13.82 -18.99
CA TYR A 121 -44.18 -12.49 -18.83
C TYR A 121 -42.74 -12.65 -18.41
N LYS A 122 -41.84 -12.78 -19.39
CA LYS A 122 -40.41 -12.95 -19.17
C LYS A 122 -39.63 -11.69 -19.56
N ALA A 123 -38.84 -11.16 -18.65
CA ALA A 123 -37.84 -10.16 -18.93
C ALA A 123 -36.43 -10.75 -18.69
N THR A 124 -35.55 -10.58 -19.65
CA THR A 124 -34.11 -10.88 -19.50
C THR A 124 -33.36 -9.53 -19.51
N TRP A 125 -32.48 -9.33 -18.54
CA TRP A 125 -31.73 -8.07 -18.49
C TRP A 125 -30.33 -8.26 -17.90
N THR A 126 -29.47 -7.33 -18.25
CA THR A 126 -28.15 -7.13 -17.63
C THR A 126 -28.09 -5.73 -17.06
N ASP A 127 -27.35 -5.57 -15.98
CA ASP A 127 -27.14 -4.28 -15.32
C ASP A 127 -25.80 -4.28 -14.59
N SER A 128 -25.26 -3.12 -14.27
CA SER A 128 -24.02 -3.04 -13.51
C SER A 128 -23.91 -1.74 -12.72
N THR A 129 -23.15 -1.82 -11.62
CA THR A 129 -22.76 -0.67 -10.81
C THR A 129 -21.30 -0.76 -10.39
N THR A 130 -20.74 0.37 -10.03
CA THR A 130 -19.38 0.45 -9.49
C THR A 130 -19.44 1.02 -8.07
N VAL A 131 -18.75 0.35 -7.15
CA VAL A 131 -18.72 0.72 -5.73
C VAL A 131 -17.28 1.04 -5.32
N GLN A 132 -17.06 2.23 -4.74
CA GLN A 132 -15.79 2.58 -4.11
C GLN A 132 -15.65 1.77 -2.82
N THR A 133 -14.55 1.02 -2.67
CA THR A 133 -14.30 0.15 -1.51
C THR A 133 -13.13 0.63 -0.65
N GLY A 134 -12.22 1.43 -1.21
CA GLY A 134 -11.08 1.98 -0.49
C GLY A 134 -10.16 2.81 -1.39
N THR A 135 -9.08 3.26 -0.81
CA THR A 135 -7.98 3.95 -1.50
C THR A 135 -6.65 3.41 -0.99
N ALA A 136 -5.70 3.19 -1.91
CA ALA A 136 -4.31 2.89 -1.55
C ALA A 136 -3.56 4.22 -1.45
N SER A 137 -3.55 4.84 -0.28
CA SER A 137 -3.09 6.21 -0.08
C SER A 137 -2.08 6.40 1.06
N THR A 138 -1.79 5.36 1.82
CA THR A 138 -0.88 5.44 2.95
C THR A 138 0.55 5.15 2.50
N PRO A 139 1.49 6.11 2.59
CA PRO A 139 2.89 5.87 2.26
C PRO A 139 3.54 4.89 3.26
N SER A 140 4.52 4.15 2.78
CA SER A 140 5.27 3.19 3.60
C SER A 140 6.13 3.91 4.64
N GLU A 141 6.26 3.35 5.82
CA GLU A 141 7.16 3.84 6.86
C GLU A 141 8.59 3.34 6.61
N VAL A 142 9.58 4.14 6.99
CA VAL A 142 10.99 3.81 6.88
C VAL A 142 11.68 3.90 8.25
N ASN A 143 12.57 2.94 8.53
CA ASN A 143 13.40 2.91 9.72
C ASN A 143 14.84 2.57 9.36
N CYS A 144 15.79 3.11 10.13
CA CYS A 144 17.22 2.85 9.96
C CYS A 144 17.89 2.69 11.32
N ALA A 145 18.72 1.68 11.46
CA ALA A 145 19.53 1.49 12.65
C ALA A 145 20.74 2.44 12.64
N ALA A 146 21.24 2.76 13.83
CA ALA A 146 22.48 3.51 13.98
C ALA A 146 23.67 2.70 13.41
N ALA A 147 24.65 3.39 12.84
CA ALA A 147 25.82 2.79 12.23
C ALA A 147 27.09 3.57 12.47
N TYR A 148 28.23 2.98 12.11
CA TYR A 148 29.50 3.70 12.04
C TYR A 148 29.72 4.28 10.63
N ILE A 149 30.37 5.44 10.55
CA ILE A 149 30.77 6.02 9.27
C ILE A 149 31.75 5.07 8.57
N GLY A 150 31.47 4.75 7.30
CA GLY A 150 32.22 3.74 6.53
C GLY A 150 31.80 2.30 6.78
N GLY A 151 30.88 2.05 7.72
CA GLY A 151 30.24 0.76 7.95
C GLY A 151 28.95 0.60 7.18
N ASN A 152 28.23 -0.49 7.44
CA ASN A 152 26.93 -0.77 6.86
C ASN A 152 25.81 -0.62 7.89
N THR A 153 24.64 -0.23 7.45
CA THR A 153 23.40 -0.29 8.23
C THR A 153 22.29 -0.94 7.42
N THR A 154 21.26 -1.39 8.12
CA THR A 154 20.05 -1.91 7.50
C THR A 154 18.96 -0.85 7.55
N ILE A 155 18.36 -0.58 6.40
CA ILE A 155 17.14 0.23 6.27
C ILE A 155 15.99 -0.73 6.08
N THR A 156 14.93 -0.57 6.89
CA THR A 156 13.70 -1.36 6.76
C THR A 156 12.56 -0.47 6.32
N ILE A 157 11.71 -1.00 5.44
CA ILE A 157 10.53 -0.33 4.91
C ILE A 157 9.30 -1.15 5.29
N ASN A 158 8.44 -0.59 6.12
CA ASN A 158 7.15 -1.19 6.45
C ASN A 158 6.15 -0.86 5.32
N ARG A 159 6.09 -1.75 4.35
CA ARG A 159 5.30 -1.60 3.13
C ARG A 159 3.87 -2.08 3.35
N LEU A 160 2.88 -1.21 3.13
CA LEU A 160 1.47 -1.52 3.33
C LEU A 160 0.81 -2.18 2.12
N SER A 161 1.38 -2.07 0.91
CA SER A 161 0.89 -2.77 -0.28
C SER A 161 2.02 -3.46 -1.02
N PRO A 162 1.86 -4.72 -1.48
CA PRO A 162 2.88 -5.44 -2.24
C PRO A 162 3.20 -4.78 -3.60
N LEU A 163 2.36 -3.86 -4.06
CA LEU A 163 2.54 -3.13 -5.32
C LEU A 163 3.43 -1.90 -5.19
N PHE A 164 3.74 -1.47 -3.97
CA PHE A 164 4.53 -0.27 -3.74
C PHE A 164 6.00 -0.48 -4.07
N THR A 165 6.59 0.54 -4.69
CA THR A 165 8.03 0.70 -4.86
C THR A 165 8.51 1.97 -4.18
N HIS A 166 9.80 2.05 -3.85
CA HIS A 166 10.33 3.10 -3.01
C HIS A 166 11.60 3.71 -3.60
N THR A 167 11.70 5.02 -3.54
CA THR A 167 12.96 5.75 -3.74
C THR A 167 13.41 6.28 -2.39
N LEU A 168 14.64 5.93 -2.02
CA LEU A 168 15.26 6.33 -0.75
C LEU A 168 16.36 7.34 -1.04
N THR A 169 16.29 8.49 -0.38
CA THR A 169 17.34 9.52 -0.40
C THR A 169 17.79 9.82 1.02
N TYR A 170 18.98 10.38 1.17
CA TYR A 170 19.46 10.86 2.46
C TYR A 170 19.91 12.31 2.40
N THR A 171 19.88 12.96 3.56
CA THR A 171 20.56 14.22 3.82
C THR A 171 21.39 14.08 5.10
N PHE A 172 22.63 14.56 5.09
CA PHE A 172 23.53 14.57 6.23
C PHE A 172 24.44 15.82 6.17
N GLY A 173 24.17 16.80 7.02
CA GLY A 173 24.79 18.11 6.89
C GLY A 173 24.49 18.74 5.54
N ALA A 174 25.53 19.14 4.81
CA ALA A 174 25.41 19.66 3.44
C ALA A 174 25.38 18.55 2.37
N LEU A 175 25.53 17.28 2.74
CA LEU A 175 25.54 16.16 1.80
C LEU A 175 24.14 15.60 1.60
N SER A 176 23.84 15.20 0.38
CA SER A 176 22.65 14.47 0.00
C SER A 176 22.98 13.42 -1.07
N GLY A 177 22.14 12.40 -1.17
CA GLY A 177 22.32 11.38 -2.20
C GLY A 177 21.15 10.40 -2.25
N THR A 178 21.18 9.54 -3.26
CA THR A 178 20.19 8.48 -3.46
C THR A 178 20.76 7.16 -2.96
N ILE A 179 19.98 6.45 -2.15
CA ILE A 179 20.32 5.11 -1.61
C ILE A 179 19.77 4.03 -2.54
N ALA A 180 18.51 4.18 -2.96
CA ALA A 180 17.84 3.26 -3.88
C ALA A 180 16.78 4.00 -4.71
N THR A 181 16.54 3.52 -5.94
CA THR A 181 15.52 4.08 -6.84
C THR A 181 14.51 3.02 -7.21
N LYS A 182 13.20 3.31 -6.97
CA LYS A 182 12.07 2.44 -7.35
C LYS A 182 12.25 0.96 -6.93
N THR A 183 12.88 0.74 -5.77
CA THR A 183 13.06 -0.62 -5.24
C THR A 183 11.75 -1.20 -4.69
N SER A 184 11.55 -2.49 -4.88
CA SER A 184 10.49 -3.27 -4.21
C SER A 184 10.98 -3.97 -2.93
N GLU A 185 12.27 -3.85 -2.62
CA GLU A 185 12.85 -4.44 -1.42
C GLU A 185 12.31 -3.74 -0.17
N THR A 186 12.07 -4.53 0.87
CA THR A 186 11.63 -4.05 2.19
C THR A 186 12.76 -3.99 3.22
N SER A 187 13.94 -4.50 2.85
CA SER A 187 15.15 -4.45 3.65
C SER A 187 16.35 -4.20 2.74
N LEU A 188 17.08 -3.14 3.00
CA LEU A 188 18.27 -2.76 2.21
C LEU A 188 19.48 -2.58 3.10
N THR A 189 20.62 -3.07 2.63
CA THR A 189 21.91 -2.75 3.25
C THR A 189 22.45 -1.47 2.62
N TRP A 190 22.71 -0.45 3.43
CA TRP A 190 23.30 0.80 3.02
C TRP A 190 24.68 1.00 3.58
N ALA A 191 25.67 1.19 2.69
CA ALA A 191 27.03 1.56 3.07
C ALA A 191 27.08 3.06 3.41
N ILE A 192 27.41 3.38 4.65
CA ILE A 192 27.50 4.77 5.12
C ILE A 192 28.74 5.44 4.49
N PRO A 193 28.54 6.56 3.74
CA PRO A 193 29.64 7.24 3.07
C PRO A 193 30.71 7.75 4.05
N THR A 194 31.99 7.51 3.74
CA THR A 194 33.11 8.06 4.54
C THR A 194 33.20 9.58 4.48
N THR A 195 32.63 10.20 3.46
CA THR A 195 32.52 11.67 3.33
C THR A 195 31.75 12.32 4.48
N PHE A 196 30.96 11.54 5.25
CA PHE A 196 30.24 12.06 6.42
C PHE A 196 31.15 12.56 7.53
N TYR A 197 32.40 12.09 7.61
CA TYR A 197 33.36 12.63 8.54
C TYR A 197 33.59 14.13 8.37
N ALA A 198 33.57 14.63 7.14
CA ALA A 198 33.76 16.05 6.86
C ALA A 198 32.60 16.93 7.38
N GLN A 199 31.43 16.36 7.62
CA GLN A 199 30.26 17.09 8.11
C GLN A 199 30.23 17.17 9.66
N ILE A 200 31.01 16.33 10.34
CA ILE A 200 31.05 16.30 11.82
C ILE A 200 32.52 16.37 12.35
N PRO A 201 33.30 17.39 11.93
CA PRO A 201 34.75 17.41 12.16
C PRO A 201 35.15 17.41 13.64
N ASN A 202 34.24 17.77 14.55
CA ASN A 202 34.51 17.90 15.99
C ASN A 202 33.51 17.10 16.87
N ALA A 203 32.77 16.15 16.29
CA ALA A 203 31.78 15.38 17.01
C ALA A 203 32.01 13.87 16.87
N LYS A 204 31.65 13.11 17.89
CA LYS A 204 31.72 11.62 17.89
C LYS A 204 30.57 10.98 17.13
N SER A 205 29.51 11.74 16.90
CA SER A 205 28.32 11.29 16.17
C SER A 205 27.64 12.43 15.44
N GLY A 206 26.84 12.09 14.44
CA GLY A 206 25.99 13.03 13.72
C GLY A 206 24.66 12.41 13.38
N GLN A 207 23.68 13.26 13.08
CA GLN A 207 22.35 12.85 12.66
C GLN A 207 22.07 13.30 11.23
N GLY A 208 21.38 12.43 10.49
CA GLY A 208 20.87 12.71 9.18
C GLY A 208 19.42 12.25 9.05
N VAL A 209 18.84 12.48 7.89
CA VAL A 209 17.47 12.11 7.57
C VAL A 209 17.46 11.22 6.33
N ILE A 210 16.74 10.12 6.39
CA ILE A 210 16.35 9.34 5.22
C ILE A 210 14.93 9.73 4.84
N THR A 211 14.72 10.03 3.56
CA THR A 211 13.40 10.26 2.97
C THR A 211 13.04 9.07 2.10
N CYS A 212 11.90 8.46 2.38
CA CYS A 212 11.31 7.38 1.59
C CYS A 212 10.12 7.91 0.81
N THR A 213 10.21 7.94 -0.51
CA THR A 213 9.08 8.25 -1.39
C THR A 213 8.46 6.96 -1.86
N THR A 214 7.18 6.78 -1.55
CA THR A 214 6.37 5.60 -1.92
C THR A 214 5.65 5.84 -3.23
N TYR A 215 5.69 4.87 -4.12
CA TYR A 215 5.01 4.92 -5.42
C TYR A 215 4.13 3.67 -5.62
N ASN A 216 3.00 3.87 -6.26
CA ASN A 216 2.24 2.79 -6.90
C ASN A 216 2.40 2.98 -8.42
N ASP A 217 3.31 2.22 -9.02
CA ASP A 217 3.79 2.39 -10.40
C ASP A 217 4.42 3.78 -10.63
N THR A 218 3.82 4.63 -11.46
CA THR A 218 4.28 5.99 -11.72
C THR A 218 3.74 7.02 -10.74
N LEU A 219 2.69 6.68 -10.01
CA LEU A 219 1.98 7.58 -9.14
C LEU A 219 2.64 7.67 -7.75
N THR A 220 2.94 8.88 -7.31
CA THR A 220 3.46 9.13 -5.96
C THR A 220 2.33 9.05 -4.95
N ILE A 221 2.45 8.12 -3.98
CA ILE A 221 1.52 7.98 -2.86
C ILE A 221 1.83 9.00 -1.78
N GLY A 222 3.10 9.20 -1.47
CA GLY A 222 3.55 10.14 -0.46
C GLY A 222 4.99 9.87 -0.03
N THR A 223 5.43 10.62 0.98
CA THR A 223 6.77 10.51 1.56
C THR A 223 6.71 10.33 3.07
N THR A 224 7.64 9.54 3.60
CA THR A 224 7.91 9.42 5.03
C THR A 224 9.39 9.65 5.29
N THR A 225 9.76 10.00 6.50
CA THR A 225 11.14 10.24 6.88
C THR A 225 11.49 9.50 8.17
N CYS A 226 12.75 9.10 8.30
CA CYS A 226 13.31 8.69 9.59
C CYS A 226 14.66 9.38 9.83
N ASN A 227 14.96 9.65 11.09
CA ASN A 227 16.29 10.09 11.49
C ASN A 227 17.21 8.88 11.61
N PHE A 228 18.46 9.03 11.19
CA PHE A 228 19.51 8.05 11.43
C PHE A 228 20.69 8.69 12.16
N THR A 229 21.38 7.90 12.97
CA THR A 229 22.57 8.34 13.69
C THR A 229 23.78 7.60 13.15
N VAL A 230 24.84 8.33 12.86
CA VAL A 230 26.15 7.75 12.56
C VAL A 230 27.14 8.09 13.65
N ASN A 231 27.96 7.12 13.98
CA ASN A 231 29.03 7.24 14.98
C ASN A 231 30.40 7.18 14.29
N CYS A 232 31.34 7.91 14.85
CA CYS A 232 32.74 7.74 14.49
C CYS A 232 33.27 6.44 15.09
N ASP A 233 33.91 5.61 14.28
CA ASP A 233 34.70 4.51 14.79
C ASP A 233 35.97 5.07 15.45
N GLU A 234 36.14 4.86 16.74
CA GLU A 234 37.32 5.37 17.49
C GLU A 234 38.63 4.84 16.89
N ALA A 235 38.68 3.61 16.40
CA ALA A 235 39.84 3.03 15.73
C ALA A 235 40.21 3.78 14.45
N GLN A 236 39.19 4.28 13.72
CA GLN A 236 39.35 5.07 12.47
C GLN A 236 39.60 6.57 12.73
N CYS A 237 39.19 7.06 13.89
CA CYS A 237 39.23 8.47 14.25
C CYS A 237 40.36 8.82 15.18
N LYS A 238 40.98 7.83 15.82
CA LYS A 238 42.12 8.03 16.69
C LYS A 238 43.35 8.39 15.86
N PRO A 239 43.88 9.61 15.93
CA PRO A 239 45.07 9.99 15.18
C PRO A 239 46.26 9.23 15.73
N THR A 240 47.04 8.66 14.83
CA THR A 240 48.32 8.11 15.16
C THR A 240 49.39 9.15 14.82
N LEU A 241 50.10 9.60 15.82
CA LEU A 241 51.21 10.52 15.63
C LEU A 241 52.50 9.68 15.47
N ASN A 242 53.08 9.72 14.28
CA ASN A 242 54.38 9.14 13.99
C ASN A 242 55.40 10.27 14.04
N GLY A 243 56.20 10.30 15.08
CA GLY A 243 57.33 11.21 15.20
C GLY A 243 58.64 10.44 15.33
N SER A 244 59.68 10.88 14.66
CA SER A 244 61.05 10.42 15.00
C SER A 244 61.50 11.03 16.33
N ALA A 245 62.37 10.32 16.99
CA ALA A 245 62.95 10.79 18.27
C ALA A 245 63.51 12.23 18.14
N LYS A 246 63.22 12.99 19.16
CA LYS A 246 63.57 14.40 19.31
C LYS A 246 65.09 14.62 19.02
N ASP A 247 65.39 15.40 18.01
CA ASP A 247 66.62 16.09 17.89
C ASP A 247 66.53 17.38 18.73
N THR A 248 67.34 17.45 19.80
CA THR A 248 67.33 18.57 20.75
C THR A 248 67.77 19.88 20.15
N ASN A 249 68.29 19.89 18.94
CA ASN A 249 68.78 21.09 18.22
C ASN A 249 67.86 21.52 17.04
N ALA A 250 66.77 20.82 16.77
CA ALA A 250 65.86 21.19 15.69
C ALA A 250 64.87 22.21 16.15
N THR A 251 64.75 23.34 15.42
CA THR A 251 63.71 24.37 15.66
C THR A 251 62.34 23.99 15.10
N THR A 252 62.27 22.96 14.30
CA THR A 252 61.03 22.43 13.74
C THR A 252 61.03 20.91 13.71
N VAL A 253 59.98 20.27 14.17
CA VAL A 253 59.71 18.84 14.06
C VAL A 253 58.62 18.63 13.04
N ALA A 254 58.91 17.88 11.99
CA ALA A 254 57.89 17.45 11.05
C ALA A 254 57.07 16.34 11.69
N LEU A 255 55.80 16.60 11.91
CA LEU A 255 54.83 15.60 12.39
C LEU A 255 54.03 15.10 11.21
N THR A 256 54.09 13.82 10.96
CA THR A 256 53.17 13.15 10.02
C THR A 256 52.09 12.41 10.82
N GLY A 257 50.86 12.66 10.53
CA GLY A 257 49.72 12.00 11.15
C GLY A 257 48.92 11.17 10.14
N SER A 258 48.46 10.00 10.55
CA SER A 258 47.44 9.24 9.84
C SER A 258 46.11 9.42 10.55
N ASN A 259 45.01 9.23 9.82
CA ASN A 259 43.63 9.36 10.32
C ASN A 259 43.27 10.77 10.86
N GLN A 260 43.78 11.83 10.23
CA GLN A 260 43.58 13.22 10.64
C GLN A 260 42.15 13.72 10.37
N LYS A 261 41.11 12.94 10.68
CA LYS A 261 39.71 13.34 10.49
C LYS A 261 39.25 14.39 11.50
N PHE A 262 40.06 14.63 12.58
CA PHE A 262 39.82 15.63 13.64
C PHE A 262 40.95 16.64 13.76
N VAL A 263 41.28 17.31 12.69
CA VAL A 263 42.43 18.23 12.59
C VAL A 263 42.50 19.35 13.64
N LYS A 264 41.39 19.71 14.26
CA LYS A 264 41.35 20.80 15.24
C LYS A 264 41.92 20.48 16.61
N TYR A 265 42.15 19.23 16.97
CA TYR A 265 42.70 18.86 18.30
C TYR A 265 44.23 18.96 18.38
N PHE A 266 44.94 19.21 17.29
CA PHE A 266 46.38 19.35 17.25
C PHE A 266 46.87 20.82 17.27
N SER A 267 45.97 21.80 17.28
CA SER A 267 46.43 23.16 17.39
C SER A 267 46.70 23.56 18.85
N ARG A 268 47.99 23.66 19.16
CA ARG A 268 48.58 24.30 20.31
C ARG A 268 48.50 23.56 21.66
N ASN A 269 49.36 22.58 21.85
CA ASN A 269 50.11 22.57 23.10
C ASN A 269 51.55 22.93 22.78
N THR A 270 51.90 24.17 22.94
CA THR A 270 53.29 24.60 23.15
C THR A 270 53.77 23.96 24.44
N VAL A 271 54.53 22.88 24.33
CA VAL A 271 55.27 22.35 25.49
C VAL A 271 56.47 23.29 25.65
N HIS A 272 56.47 24.04 26.80
CA HIS A 272 57.63 24.72 27.28
C HIS A 272 58.68 23.76 27.77
#